data_f36f6fa68d6f148c0fd51c89e3f66422
#
_entry.id   f36f6fa68d6f148c0fd51c89e3f66422
#
_cell.length_a   1.000
_cell.length_b   1.000
_cell.length_c   1.000
_cell.angle_alpha   90.00
_cell.angle_beta   90.00
_cell.angle_gamma   90.00
#
_symmetry.space_group_name_H-M   'P 1'
#
loop_
_entity.id
_entity.type
_entity.pdbx_description
1 polymer ?
#
loop_
_entity_poly.entity_id
_entity_poly.type
_entity_poly.pdbx_seq_one_letter_code
_entity_poly.pdbx_strand_id
1 'polypeptide(L)'
;LHPRVRRQRQMCIRDRIETLTEKAKSLYAAREEQYGSDVIRELERVVMLKVVDTKWMAHIDDMSELKKGIGLRAYGQQNPVVEYRYEGFEMFDAMVASIKEDTIRMLLTMQLRQNQAPEREQVSKPDAPNAGAGDGSFGTQRRNPARAAKKNQK
;
A
#
# COMPACT_ATOMS: atom_id res chain seq x y z
N LEU A 1 43.86 13.95 -11.04
CA LEU A 1 42.90 14.89 -10.44
C LEU A 1 43.42 15.37 -9.10
N HIS A 2 43.64 16.69 -8.99
CA HIS A 2 44.28 17.36 -7.86
C HIS A 2 43.51 17.11 -6.56
N PRO A 3 44.15 16.77 -5.42
CA PRO A 3 43.46 16.41 -4.16
C PRO A 3 42.59 17.54 -3.59
N ARG A 4 42.87 18.81 -3.91
CA ARG A 4 42.00 19.95 -3.53
C ARG A 4 40.64 19.94 -4.21
N VAL A 5 40.54 19.51 -5.46
CA VAL A 5 39.27 19.43 -6.21
C VAL A 5 38.34 18.31 -5.66
N ARG A 6 38.92 17.22 -5.17
CA ARG A 6 38.17 16.16 -4.48
C ARG A 6 37.54 16.62 -3.17
N ARG A 7 38.30 17.37 -2.36
CA ARG A 7 37.82 17.94 -1.08
C ARG A 7 36.66 18.92 -1.29
N GLN A 8 36.75 19.80 -2.27
CA GLN A 8 35.68 20.77 -2.57
C GLN A 8 34.41 20.07 -3.07
N ARG A 9 34.53 19.03 -3.91
CA ARG A 9 33.36 18.26 -4.35
C ARG A 9 32.68 17.52 -3.21
N GLN A 10 33.44 16.95 -2.29
CA GLN A 10 32.90 16.27 -1.11
C GLN A 10 32.18 17.22 -0.15
N MET A 11 32.72 18.44 0.05
CA MET A 11 32.06 19.48 0.84
C MET A 11 30.73 19.89 0.19
N CYS A 12 30.70 20.18 -1.12
CA CYS A 12 29.49 20.54 -1.82
C CYS A 12 28.42 19.43 -1.81
N ILE A 13 28.80 18.16 -1.84
CA ILE A 13 27.86 17.04 -1.76
C ILE A 13 27.28 16.93 -0.36
N ARG A 14 28.11 17.06 0.67
CA ARG A 14 27.66 17.01 2.07
C ARG A 14 26.70 18.14 2.40
N ASP A 15 27.03 19.36 2.03
CA ASP A 15 26.16 20.53 2.22
C ASP A 15 24.80 20.36 1.53
N ARG A 16 24.78 19.78 0.32
CA ARG A 16 23.53 19.47 -0.39
C ARG A 16 22.70 18.42 0.33
N ILE A 17 23.32 17.36 0.85
CA ILE A 17 22.63 16.33 1.61
C ILE A 17 22.01 16.94 2.87
N GLU A 18 22.78 17.75 3.62
CA GLU A 18 22.28 18.43 4.81
C GLU A 18 21.11 19.36 4.48
N THR A 19 21.24 20.19 3.44
CA THR A 19 20.16 21.09 3.00
C THR A 19 18.89 20.35 2.58
N LEU A 20 19.04 19.23 1.85
CA LEU A 20 17.89 18.42 1.44
C LEU A 20 17.26 17.71 2.62
N THR A 21 18.06 17.23 3.57
CA THR A 21 17.57 16.59 4.79
C THR A 21 16.77 17.57 5.66
N GLU A 22 17.28 18.79 5.82
CA GLU A 22 16.56 19.83 6.55
C GLU A 22 15.25 20.23 5.88
N LYS A 23 15.25 20.38 4.55
CA LYS A 23 14.02 20.62 3.79
C LYS A 23 13.00 19.49 3.95
N ALA A 24 13.45 18.24 3.89
CA ALA A 24 12.56 17.10 4.08
C ALA A 24 11.95 17.08 5.50
N LYS A 25 12.77 17.36 6.53
CA LYS A 25 12.31 17.45 7.91
C LYS A 25 11.32 18.61 8.11
N SER A 26 11.59 19.77 7.53
CA SER A 26 10.70 20.93 7.64
C SER A 26 9.35 20.69 6.93
N LEU A 27 9.36 20.05 5.77
CA LEU A 27 8.14 19.65 5.07
C LEU A 27 7.31 18.63 5.87
N TYR A 28 7.99 17.69 6.50
CA TYR A 28 7.33 16.71 7.35
C TYR A 28 6.70 17.37 8.58
N ALA A 29 7.43 18.24 9.28
CA ALA A 29 6.92 18.97 10.43
C ALA A 29 5.71 19.86 10.09
N ALA A 30 5.76 20.57 8.95
CA ALA A 30 4.65 21.37 8.47
C ALA A 30 3.39 20.52 8.19
N ARG A 31 3.55 19.28 7.69
CA ARG A 31 2.44 18.36 7.49
C ARG A 31 1.87 17.83 8.80
N GLU A 32 2.74 17.52 9.76
CA GLU A 32 2.31 17.07 11.08
C GLU A 32 1.49 18.16 11.79
N GLU A 33 1.87 19.42 11.64
CA GLU A 33 1.11 20.57 12.14
C GLU A 33 -0.24 20.74 11.41
N GLN A 34 -0.26 20.52 10.10
CA GLN A 34 -1.48 20.69 9.27
C GLN A 34 -2.53 19.60 9.52
N TYR A 35 -2.13 18.34 9.66
CA TYR A 35 -3.04 17.20 9.72
C TYR A 35 -3.21 16.62 11.12
N GLY A 36 -2.34 16.97 12.05
CA GLY A 36 -2.28 16.39 13.37
C GLY A 36 -1.41 15.14 13.46
N SER A 37 -0.78 14.92 14.60
CA SER A 37 0.17 13.83 14.82
C SER A 37 -0.46 12.45 14.66
N ASP A 38 -1.69 12.25 15.14
CA ASP A 38 -2.36 10.95 15.11
C ASP A 38 -2.65 10.51 13.67
N VAL A 39 -3.11 11.44 12.82
CA VAL A 39 -3.39 11.18 11.42
C VAL A 39 -2.10 10.86 10.66
N ILE A 40 -1.03 11.58 10.93
CA ILE A 40 0.28 11.33 10.30
C ILE A 40 0.83 9.98 10.73
N ARG A 41 0.73 9.58 12.00
CA ARG A 41 1.17 8.25 12.47
C ARG A 41 0.38 7.12 11.81
N GLU A 42 -0.91 7.28 11.64
CA GLU A 42 -1.73 6.30 10.92
C GLU A 42 -1.34 6.22 9.44
N LEU A 43 -1.11 7.37 8.80
CA LEU A 43 -0.63 7.43 7.42
C LEU A 43 0.72 6.72 7.25
N GLU A 44 1.68 6.99 8.14
CA GLU A 44 2.99 6.32 8.14
C GLU A 44 2.83 4.80 8.19
N ARG A 45 1.99 4.32 9.12
CA ARG A 45 1.73 2.90 9.27
C ARG A 45 1.16 2.27 8.01
N VAL A 46 0.14 2.88 7.43
CA VAL A 46 -0.52 2.38 6.21
C VAL A 46 0.43 2.39 5.02
N VAL A 47 1.17 3.47 4.82
CA VAL A 47 2.15 3.60 3.73
C VAL A 47 3.26 2.57 3.87
N MET A 48 3.84 2.44 5.07
CA MET A 48 4.92 1.49 5.31
C MET A 48 4.47 0.05 5.09
N LEU A 49 3.30 -0.34 5.62
CA LEU A 49 2.75 -1.67 5.41
C LEU A 49 2.51 -1.96 3.93
N LYS A 50 1.94 -1.02 3.19
CA LYS A 50 1.70 -1.18 1.75
C LYS A 50 3.00 -1.33 0.96
N VAL A 51 4.01 -0.54 1.26
CA VAL A 51 5.31 -0.62 0.56
C VAL A 51 5.99 -1.93 0.88
N VAL A 52 6.04 -2.32 2.16
CA VAL A 52 6.64 -3.60 2.59
C VAL A 52 5.95 -4.78 1.89
N ASP A 53 4.62 -4.82 1.90
CA ASP A 53 3.86 -5.91 1.27
C ASP A 53 4.18 -6.02 -0.23
N THR A 54 4.14 -4.90 -0.95
CA THR A 54 4.44 -4.87 -2.38
C THR A 54 5.87 -5.34 -2.69
N LYS A 55 6.88 -4.86 -1.93
CA LYS A 55 8.28 -5.24 -2.16
C LYS A 55 8.56 -6.66 -1.74
N TRP A 56 7.92 -7.13 -0.68
CA TRP A 56 8.05 -8.49 -0.21
C TRP A 56 7.51 -9.50 -1.22
N MET A 57 6.34 -9.26 -1.79
CA MET A 57 5.78 -10.12 -2.82
C MET A 57 6.68 -10.19 -4.05
N ALA A 58 7.18 -9.05 -4.53
CA ALA A 58 8.15 -9.01 -5.62
C ALA A 58 9.43 -9.79 -5.29
N HIS A 59 9.96 -9.64 -4.09
CA HIS A 59 11.16 -10.37 -3.65
C HIS A 59 10.96 -11.89 -3.61
N ILE A 60 9.78 -12.38 -3.20
CA ILE A 60 9.46 -13.82 -3.25
C ILE A 60 9.51 -14.33 -4.69
N ASP A 61 8.96 -13.56 -5.65
CA ASP A 61 8.99 -13.92 -7.06
C ASP A 61 10.43 -13.92 -7.60
N ASP A 62 11.22 -12.89 -7.28
CA ASP A 62 12.63 -12.79 -7.65
C ASP A 62 13.45 -13.95 -7.08
N MET A 63 13.24 -14.34 -5.84
CA MET A 63 13.89 -15.50 -5.21
C MET A 63 13.50 -16.82 -5.87
N SER A 64 12.27 -16.92 -6.35
CA SER A 64 11.81 -18.08 -7.11
C SER A 64 12.49 -18.18 -8.47
N GLU A 65 12.69 -17.05 -9.15
CA GLU A 65 13.43 -17.00 -10.41
C GLU A 65 14.93 -17.31 -10.19
N LEU A 66 15.53 -16.76 -9.16
CA LEU A 66 16.91 -17.06 -8.78
C LEU A 66 17.09 -18.57 -8.56
N LYS A 67 16.18 -19.21 -7.83
CA LYS A 67 16.21 -20.66 -7.57
C LYS A 67 16.17 -21.49 -8.86
N LYS A 68 15.39 -21.07 -9.85
CA LYS A 68 15.32 -21.75 -11.15
C LYS A 68 16.62 -21.60 -11.93
N GLY A 69 17.27 -20.43 -11.89
CA GLY A 69 18.47 -20.10 -12.66
C GLY A 69 19.78 -20.60 -12.03
N ILE A 70 19.84 -20.78 -10.72
CA ILE A 70 21.08 -21.04 -10.01
C ILE A 70 21.75 -22.36 -10.41
N GLY A 71 20.98 -23.36 -10.84
CA GLY A 71 21.47 -24.65 -11.29
C GLY A 71 22.38 -24.56 -12.52
N LEU A 72 22.20 -23.54 -13.36
CA LEU A 72 23.05 -23.31 -14.53
C LEU A 72 24.48 -22.90 -14.17
N ARG A 73 24.68 -22.29 -13.00
CA ARG A 73 26.01 -21.85 -12.52
C ARG A 73 26.88 -23.02 -12.05
N ALA A 74 26.27 -24.17 -11.76
CA ALA A 74 27.02 -25.40 -11.48
C ALA A 74 27.98 -25.80 -12.61
N TYR A 75 27.69 -25.42 -13.85
CA TYR A 75 28.60 -25.62 -14.98
C TYR A 75 29.91 -24.82 -14.88
N GLY A 76 29.92 -23.72 -14.11
CA GLY A 76 31.10 -22.89 -13.83
C GLY A 76 31.96 -23.37 -12.65
N GLN A 77 31.79 -24.60 -12.16
CA GLN A 77 32.49 -25.15 -10.98
C GLN A 77 32.24 -24.39 -9.67
N GLN A 78 31.22 -23.55 -9.63
CA GLN A 78 30.81 -22.85 -8.41
C GLN A 78 29.76 -23.68 -7.67
N ASN A 79 29.78 -23.61 -6.33
CA ASN A 79 28.77 -24.29 -5.52
C ASN A 79 27.43 -23.53 -5.59
N PRO A 80 26.38 -24.11 -6.20
CA PRO A 80 25.10 -23.41 -6.41
C PRO A 80 24.45 -22.93 -5.12
N VAL A 81 24.66 -23.65 -3.99
CA VAL A 81 24.10 -23.28 -2.70
C VAL A 81 24.76 -22.02 -2.15
N VAL A 82 26.07 -21.89 -2.32
CA VAL A 82 26.81 -20.69 -1.88
C VAL A 82 26.39 -19.47 -2.70
N GLU A 83 26.32 -19.63 -4.03
CA GLU A 83 25.87 -18.58 -4.93
C GLU A 83 24.41 -18.14 -4.64
N TYR A 84 23.51 -19.10 -4.42
CA TYR A 84 22.13 -18.80 -4.03
C TYR A 84 22.04 -17.96 -2.76
N ARG A 85 22.85 -18.31 -1.75
CA ARG A 85 22.87 -17.54 -0.50
C ARG A 85 23.42 -16.13 -0.69
N TYR A 86 24.48 -15.99 -1.46
CA TYR A 86 25.12 -14.71 -1.71
C TYR A 86 24.21 -13.75 -2.48
N GLU A 87 23.68 -14.21 -3.62
CA GLU A 87 22.75 -13.40 -4.42
C GLU A 87 21.44 -13.12 -3.69
N GLY A 88 20.89 -14.10 -2.98
CA GLY A 88 19.69 -13.90 -2.18
C GLY A 88 19.88 -12.84 -1.09
N PHE A 89 21.07 -12.77 -0.51
CA PHE A 89 21.41 -11.74 0.48
C PHE A 89 21.49 -10.34 -0.18
N GLU A 90 22.15 -10.23 -1.33
CA GLU A 90 22.22 -8.96 -2.08
C GLU A 90 20.84 -8.48 -2.51
N MET A 91 19.99 -9.38 -3.00
CA MET A 91 18.61 -9.06 -3.37
C MET A 91 17.78 -8.61 -2.17
N PHE A 92 17.97 -9.23 -1.01
CA PHE A 92 17.30 -8.82 0.22
C PHE A 92 17.73 -7.42 0.68
N ASP A 93 19.03 -7.14 0.67
CA ASP A 93 19.55 -5.81 1.02
C ASP A 93 19.03 -4.73 0.07
N ALA A 94 18.98 -5.01 -1.23
CA ALA A 94 18.42 -4.12 -2.24
C ALA A 94 16.91 -3.88 -2.00
N MET A 95 16.17 -4.91 -1.64
CA MET A 95 14.74 -4.79 -1.26
C MET A 95 14.58 -3.88 -0.04
N VAL A 96 15.36 -4.07 1.03
CA VAL A 96 15.29 -3.25 2.25
C VAL A 96 15.62 -1.79 1.95
N ALA A 97 16.62 -1.53 1.11
CA ALA A 97 16.96 -0.18 0.66
C ALA A 97 15.80 0.46 -0.12
N SER A 98 15.19 -0.28 -1.03
CA SER A 98 14.03 0.15 -1.82
C SER A 98 12.80 0.45 -0.95
N ILE A 99 12.53 -0.35 0.09
CA ILE A 99 11.44 -0.09 1.05
C ILE A 99 11.65 1.27 1.74
N LYS A 100 12.86 1.56 2.22
CA LYS A 100 13.17 2.83 2.88
C LYS A 100 12.95 4.02 1.94
N GLU A 101 13.45 3.91 0.71
CA GLU A 101 13.34 4.97 -0.30
C GLU A 101 11.88 5.23 -0.69
N ASP A 102 11.14 4.19 -1.03
CA ASP A 102 9.76 4.32 -1.47
C ASP A 102 8.81 4.77 -0.35
N THR A 103 9.05 4.35 0.89
CA THR A 103 8.29 4.85 2.05
C THR A 103 8.47 6.35 2.23
N ILE A 104 9.71 6.85 2.21
CA ILE A 104 10.00 8.28 2.35
C ILE A 104 9.42 9.05 1.15
N ARG A 105 9.60 8.54 -0.06
CA ARG A 105 9.06 9.15 -1.29
C ARG A 105 7.54 9.28 -1.21
N MET A 106 6.84 8.22 -0.82
CA MET A 106 5.38 8.24 -0.67
C MET A 106 4.96 9.23 0.39
N LEU A 107 5.55 9.19 1.59
CA LEU A 107 5.21 10.10 2.68
C LEU A 107 5.39 11.58 2.31
N LEU A 108 6.43 11.92 1.53
CA LEU A 108 6.68 13.29 1.11
C LEU A 108 5.87 13.75 -0.10
N THR A 109 5.34 12.84 -0.92
CA THR A 109 4.58 13.17 -2.13
C THR A 109 3.06 13.08 -1.96
N MET A 110 2.57 12.22 -1.07
CA MET A 110 1.13 12.05 -0.87
C MET A 110 0.48 13.33 -0.31
N GLN A 111 -0.64 13.71 -0.89
CA GLN A 111 -1.53 14.73 -0.36
C GLN A 111 -2.77 14.04 0.19
N LEU A 112 -3.05 14.24 1.46
CA LEU A 112 -4.28 13.79 2.06
C LEU A 112 -5.43 14.65 1.52
N ARG A 113 -6.26 14.08 0.64
CA ARG A 113 -7.55 14.69 0.34
C ARG A 113 -8.42 14.52 1.57
N GLN A 114 -8.75 15.61 2.24
CA GLN A 114 -9.89 15.59 3.15
C GLN A 114 -11.10 15.26 2.27
N ASN A 115 -11.58 14.02 2.36
CA ASN A 115 -12.86 13.65 1.80
C ASN A 115 -13.90 14.50 2.55
N GLN A 116 -14.29 15.62 1.96
CA GLN A 116 -15.62 16.16 2.20
C GLN A 116 -16.55 14.99 1.83
N ALA A 117 -17.17 14.39 2.83
CA ALA A 117 -18.18 13.38 2.60
C ALA A 117 -19.11 13.93 1.54
N PRO A 118 -19.39 13.22 0.44
CA PRO A 118 -20.31 13.70 -0.57
C PRO A 118 -21.61 14.00 0.17
N GLU A 119 -21.96 15.28 0.25
CA GLU A 119 -23.24 15.74 0.75
C GLU A 119 -24.27 15.00 -0.11
N ARG A 120 -24.94 14.04 0.49
CA ARG A 120 -26.00 13.26 -0.18
C ARG A 120 -27.08 14.29 -0.46
N GLU A 121 -27.11 14.79 -1.68
CA GLU A 121 -28.23 15.52 -2.21
C GLU A 121 -29.48 14.67 -1.98
N GLN A 122 -30.31 15.11 -1.05
CA GLN A 122 -31.58 14.45 -0.78
C GLN A 122 -32.42 14.64 -2.05
N VAL A 123 -32.39 13.66 -2.93
CA VAL A 123 -33.32 13.58 -4.05
C VAL A 123 -34.71 13.58 -3.42
N SER A 124 -35.37 14.72 -3.53
CA SER A 124 -36.75 14.92 -3.15
C SER A 124 -37.56 13.78 -3.76
N LYS A 125 -38.26 13.03 -2.90
CA LYS A 125 -39.21 12.01 -3.40
C LYS A 125 -40.20 12.71 -4.31
N PRO A 126 -40.42 12.24 -5.55
CA PRO A 126 -41.48 12.78 -6.36
C PRO A 126 -42.80 12.52 -5.64
N ASP A 127 -43.59 13.57 -5.45
CA ASP A 127 -44.95 13.51 -4.94
C ASP A 127 -45.73 12.50 -5.78
N ALA A 128 -46.24 11.49 -5.14
CA ALA A 128 -47.11 10.51 -5.78
C ALA A 128 -48.43 11.20 -6.19
N PRO A 129 -48.84 11.14 -7.42
CA PRO A 129 -50.17 11.66 -7.81
C PRO A 129 -51.24 10.77 -7.18
N ASN A 130 -52.12 11.41 -6.43
CA ASN A 130 -53.33 10.84 -5.90
C ASN A 130 -54.18 10.34 -7.06
N ALA A 131 -54.27 9.01 -7.24
CA ALA A 131 -55.20 8.38 -8.18
C ALA A 131 -56.24 7.56 -7.40
N GLY A 132 -57.46 7.95 -7.67
CA GLY A 132 -58.67 7.60 -7.01
C GLY A 132 -59.08 6.10 -7.05
N ALA A 133 -60.10 5.89 -6.29
CA ALA A 133 -60.86 4.68 -6.03
C ALA A 133 -61.08 3.74 -7.22
N GLY A 134 -60.82 2.45 -7.01
CA GLY A 134 -61.20 1.34 -7.88
C GLY A 134 -61.25 0.08 -7.06
N ASP A 135 -62.48 -0.29 -6.70
CA ASP A 135 -62.90 -1.56 -6.11
C ASP A 135 -62.46 -2.75 -6.97
N GLY A 136 -61.92 -3.80 -6.33
CA GLY A 136 -61.48 -5.01 -7.03
C GLY A 136 -60.92 -6.07 -6.07
N SER A 137 -61.81 -6.72 -5.37
CA SER A 137 -61.58 -7.98 -4.65
C SER A 137 -60.86 -9.02 -5.48
N PHE A 138 -59.66 -9.43 -5.03
CA PHE A 138 -59.08 -10.73 -5.41
C PHE A 138 -58.27 -11.32 -4.26
N GLY A 139 -58.79 -12.41 -3.69
CA GLY A 139 -58.19 -13.18 -2.62
C GLY A 139 -56.87 -13.81 -3.02
N THR A 140 -55.84 -13.65 -2.20
CA THR A 140 -54.64 -14.46 -2.27
C THR A 140 -54.36 -15.11 -0.92
N GLN A 141 -54.44 -16.40 -0.99
CA GLN A 141 -54.20 -17.42 0.01
C GLN A 141 -52.82 -17.28 0.64
N ARG A 142 -52.76 -17.03 1.94
CA ARG A 142 -51.55 -17.08 2.74
C ARG A 142 -51.04 -18.52 2.84
N ARG A 143 -49.93 -18.83 2.22
CA ARG A 143 -49.15 -20.05 2.46
C ARG A 143 -48.24 -19.82 3.69
N ASN A 144 -48.52 -20.57 4.73
CA ASN A 144 -47.75 -20.66 5.97
C ASN A 144 -46.47 -21.50 5.72
N PRO A 145 -45.25 -21.02 6.02
CA PRO A 145 -44.02 -21.82 6.01
C PRO A 145 -43.68 -22.30 7.42
N ALA A 146 -44.45 -23.23 7.98
CA ALA A 146 -44.10 -23.91 9.21
C ALA A 146 -44.28 -25.41 9.05
N ARG A 147 -43.44 -26.10 8.29
CA ARG A 147 -43.32 -27.58 8.36
C ARG A 147 -42.13 -28.10 7.52
N ALA A 148 -40.90 -27.93 7.99
CA ALA A 148 -39.78 -28.76 7.51
C ALA A 148 -38.63 -28.73 8.52
N ALA A 149 -38.87 -29.24 9.71
CA ALA A 149 -37.81 -29.62 10.60
C ALA A 149 -38.23 -30.91 11.34
N LYS A 150 -37.92 -32.07 10.73
CA LYS A 150 -37.69 -33.37 11.39
C LYS A 150 -37.59 -34.47 10.31
N LYS A 151 -36.36 -34.82 9.97
CA LYS A 151 -35.92 -36.20 9.69
C LYS A 151 -34.49 -36.16 9.19
N ASN A 152 -33.58 -36.51 10.09
CA ASN A 152 -32.57 -37.53 9.84
C ASN A 152 -31.73 -37.70 11.12
N GLN A 153 -32.18 -38.57 11.97
CA GLN A 153 -31.37 -39.42 12.81
C GLN A 153 -31.61 -40.86 12.34
N LYS A 154 -30.61 -41.43 11.72
CA LYS A 154 -30.18 -42.83 11.84
C LYS A 154 -28.87 -42.99 11.13
#